data_3a8792af0971cca3d35063f9d3b0abee
#
_entry.id   3a8792af0971cca3d35063f9d3b0abee
#
_cell.length_a   1.000
_cell.length_b   1.000
_cell.length_c   1.000
_cell.angle_alpha   90.00
_cell.angle_beta   90.00
_cell.angle_gamma   90.00
#
_symmetry.space_group_name_H-M   'P 1'
#
loop_
_entity.id
_entity.type
_entity.pdbx_description
1 polymer ?
#
loop_
_entity_poly.entity_id
_entity_poly.type
_entity_poly.pdbx_seq_one_letter_code
_entity_poly.pdbx_strand_id
1 'polypeptide(L)'
;GHGLEDIANYLERDSTYGSLGRYIYGFRGRRVIQELNENAGTLRINGMPVTILRDHRNPKDIQWKENGVNIVVDCTGVFRDPTAPVDSPKGSLRGHLESGALKVILSAPFKIEDNSKAIPRDALTTIQGINEEAYRPDQHNIISAASCTTTCLAFMVKVLLEHFGPEPILSASMVTVHGTTGTQEILDQLPKDGADDLRKNRSIFNNIILTTTGAADALSLVLPEIKDIGFAAESVRIPTNTGSIVIL
;
A
#
# COMPACT_ATOMS: atom_id res chain seq x y z
N GLY A 1 -9.40 -15.54 16.85
CA GLY A 1 -8.37 -15.31 15.82
C GLY A 1 -7.95 -16.63 15.19
N HIS A 2 -7.24 -16.57 14.07
CA HIS A 2 -6.71 -17.76 13.42
C HIS A 2 -5.54 -18.34 14.24
N GLY A 3 -5.39 -19.67 14.28
CA GLY A 3 -4.24 -20.35 14.87
C GLY A 3 -2.95 -20.09 14.07
N LEU A 4 -1.78 -20.33 14.70
CA LEU A 4 -0.49 -20.17 14.01
C LEU A 4 -0.36 -21.10 12.80
N GLU A 5 -0.97 -22.27 12.85
CA GLU A 5 -0.93 -23.21 11.73
C GLU A 5 -1.68 -22.67 10.51
N ASP A 6 -2.84 -22.02 10.70
CA ASP A 6 -3.57 -21.36 9.63
C ASP A 6 -2.75 -20.22 9.02
N ILE A 7 -2.12 -19.40 9.86
CA ILE A 7 -1.25 -18.31 9.44
C ILE A 7 -0.05 -18.86 8.66
N ALA A 8 0.60 -19.92 9.16
CA ALA A 8 1.73 -20.56 8.50
C ALA A 8 1.35 -21.13 7.11
N ASN A 9 0.19 -21.77 7.00
CA ASN A 9 -0.31 -22.28 5.74
C ASN A 9 -0.62 -21.15 4.75
N TYR A 10 -1.18 -20.05 5.22
CA TYR A 10 -1.44 -18.87 4.39
C TYR A 10 -0.15 -18.22 3.88
N LEU A 11 0.88 -18.12 4.72
CA LEU A 11 2.19 -17.58 4.33
C LEU A 11 2.96 -18.54 3.39
N GLU A 12 2.81 -19.84 3.57
CA GLU A 12 3.52 -20.84 2.77
C GLU A 12 2.99 -20.93 1.34
N ARG A 13 1.72 -20.56 1.10
CA ARG A 13 1.04 -20.76 -0.19
C ARG A 13 0.32 -19.53 -0.68
N ASP A 14 0.66 -19.11 -1.88
CA ASP A 14 -0.01 -18.06 -2.62
C ASP A 14 -0.66 -18.63 -3.89
N SER A 15 -1.89 -18.21 -4.18
CA SER A 15 -2.64 -18.72 -5.34
C SER A 15 -2.06 -18.27 -6.68
N THR A 16 -1.35 -17.15 -6.69
CA THR A 16 -0.76 -16.58 -7.90
C THR A 16 0.71 -16.98 -8.04
N TYR A 17 1.49 -16.87 -6.96
CA TYR A 17 2.94 -17.05 -6.98
C TYR A 17 3.38 -18.44 -6.53
N GLY A 18 2.47 -19.26 -6.01
CA GLY A 18 2.75 -20.61 -5.57
C GLY A 18 3.31 -20.69 -4.16
N SER A 19 4.20 -21.64 -3.88
CA SER A 19 4.74 -21.81 -2.52
C SER A 19 5.93 -20.89 -2.25
N LEU A 20 6.00 -20.38 -1.02
CA LEU A 20 7.10 -19.54 -0.54
C LEU A 20 8.45 -20.27 -0.67
N GLY A 21 8.49 -21.57 -0.37
CA GLY A 21 9.69 -22.37 -0.51
C GLY A 21 10.20 -22.44 -1.95
N ARG A 22 9.29 -22.56 -2.92
CA ARG A 22 9.63 -22.54 -4.34
C ARG A 22 10.10 -21.15 -4.80
N TYR A 23 9.48 -20.11 -4.28
CA TYR A 23 9.84 -18.72 -4.58
C TYR A 23 11.28 -18.40 -4.12
N ILE A 24 11.67 -18.85 -2.91
CA ILE A 24 12.99 -18.57 -2.33
C ILE A 24 14.07 -19.49 -2.91
N TYR A 25 13.77 -20.78 -3.11
CA TYR A 25 14.76 -21.83 -3.41
C TYR A 25 14.60 -22.49 -4.79
N GLY A 26 13.62 -22.04 -5.59
CA GLY A 26 13.33 -22.62 -6.89
C GLY A 26 12.80 -24.06 -6.79
N PHE A 27 13.16 -24.91 -7.76
CA PHE A 27 12.69 -26.29 -7.81
C PHE A 27 13.18 -27.19 -6.66
N ARG A 28 14.21 -26.78 -5.94
CA ARG A 28 14.71 -27.44 -4.72
C ARG A 28 13.97 -26.95 -3.48
N GLY A 29 12.74 -26.45 -3.65
CA GLY A 29 11.94 -25.88 -2.58
C GLY A 29 11.89 -26.81 -1.37
N ARG A 30 12.13 -26.23 -0.21
CA ARG A 30 12.01 -26.88 1.10
C ARG A 30 11.05 -26.08 1.95
N ARG A 31 10.56 -26.68 3.01
CA ARG A 31 9.68 -26.00 3.94
C ARG A 31 10.41 -24.80 4.54
N VAL A 32 9.83 -23.62 4.35
CA VAL A 32 10.40 -22.33 4.78
C VAL A 32 9.94 -21.97 6.18
N ILE A 33 8.68 -22.33 6.52
CA ILE A 33 8.09 -22.04 7.83
C ILE A 33 8.29 -23.24 8.75
N GLN A 34 8.88 -23.01 9.90
CA GLN A 34 9.34 -24.04 10.84
C GLN A 34 9.07 -23.60 12.29
N GLU A 35 9.17 -24.54 13.22
CA GLU A 35 9.18 -24.30 14.67
C GLU A 35 7.98 -23.46 15.17
N LEU A 36 6.75 -23.88 14.81
CA LEU A 36 5.55 -23.24 15.29
C LEU A 36 5.34 -23.50 16.78
N ASN A 37 5.23 -22.43 17.56
CA ASN A 37 4.89 -22.49 18.97
C ASN A 37 3.64 -21.62 19.22
N GLU A 38 2.48 -22.28 19.27
CA GLU A 38 1.18 -21.61 19.45
C GLU A 38 1.11 -20.83 20.76
N ASN A 39 1.63 -21.40 21.86
CA ASN A 39 1.58 -20.79 23.19
C ASN A 39 2.44 -19.52 23.27
N ALA A 40 3.60 -19.51 22.62
CA ALA A 40 4.49 -18.35 22.58
C ALA A 40 4.14 -17.39 21.43
N GLY A 41 3.25 -17.75 20.52
CA GLY A 41 2.94 -16.95 19.34
C GLY A 41 4.13 -16.78 18.39
N THR A 42 5.02 -17.79 18.30
CA THR A 42 6.26 -17.67 17.51
C THR A 42 6.40 -18.76 16.45
N LEU A 43 7.09 -18.43 15.38
CA LEU A 43 7.49 -19.37 14.33
C LEU A 43 8.84 -18.94 13.74
N ARG A 44 9.44 -19.76 12.87
CA ARG A 44 10.60 -19.36 12.07
C ARG A 44 10.25 -19.31 10.59
N ILE A 45 10.69 -18.26 9.93
CA ILE A 45 10.62 -18.12 8.46
C ILE A 45 12.05 -18.09 7.93
N ASN A 46 12.41 -19.14 7.17
CA ASN A 46 13.77 -19.28 6.63
C ASN A 46 14.86 -19.18 7.72
N GLY A 47 14.62 -19.78 8.88
CA GLY A 47 15.52 -19.72 10.03
C GLY A 47 15.46 -18.45 10.89
N MET A 48 14.78 -17.40 10.42
CA MET A 48 14.60 -16.16 11.18
C MET A 48 13.43 -16.28 12.16
N PRO A 49 13.61 -15.92 13.44
CA PRO A 49 12.51 -15.92 14.39
C PRO A 49 11.50 -14.82 14.08
N VAL A 50 10.22 -15.17 14.17
CA VAL A 50 9.10 -14.25 13.94
C VAL A 50 8.09 -14.41 15.08
N THR A 51 7.66 -13.30 15.65
CA THR A 51 6.57 -13.24 16.65
C THR A 51 5.30 -12.74 15.96
N ILE A 52 4.20 -13.44 16.18
CA ILE A 52 2.88 -13.10 15.65
C ILE A 52 2.05 -12.46 16.77
N LEU A 53 1.85 -11.15 16.70
CA LEU A 53 0.99 -10.40 17.63
C LEU A 53 -0.45 -10.41 17.11
N ARG A 54 -1.42 -10.92 17.88
CA ARG A 54 -2.81 -11.13 17.45
C ARG A 54 -3.85 -10.47 18.35
N ASP A 55 -3.43 -9.90 19.46
CA ASP A 55 -4.33 -9.49 20.54
C ASP A 55 -4.98 -8.12 20.28
N HIS A 56 -4.27 -7.25 19.57
CA HIS A 56 -4.69 -5.88 19.33
C HIS A 56 -4.77 -5.58 17.83
N ARG A 57 -5.80 -4.82 17.43
CA ARG A 57 -5.97 -4.33 16.05
C ARG A 57 -5.75 -2.84 15.92
N ASN A 58 -5.97 -2.08 17.00
CA ASN A 58 -5.68 -0.66 16.99
C ASN A 58 -4.16 -0.47 17.16
N PRO A 59 -3.49 0.27 16.28
CA PRO A 59 -2.05 0.47 16.29
C PRO A 59 -1.48 0.93 17.63
N LYS A 60 -2.20 1.80 18.35
CA LYS A 60 -1.75 2.32 19.65
C LYS A 60 -1.68 1.28 20.77
N ASP A 61 -2.40 0.16 20.60
CA ASP A 61 -2.48 -0.90 21.60
C ASP A 61 -1.49 -2.04 21.31
N ILE A 62 -0.79 -1.99 20.16
CA ILE A 62 0.22 -2.99 19.80
C ILE A 62 1.52 -2.64 20.50
N GLN A 63 2.12 -3.59 21.18
CA GLN A 63 3.29 -3.39 22.05
C GLN A 63 4.62 -3.34 21.25
N TRP A 64 4.78 -2.35 20.35
CA TRP A 64 5.97 -2.25 19.51
C TRP A 64 7.25 -2.06 20.32
N LYS A 65 7.21 -1.17 21.32
CA LYS A 65 8.37 -0.89 22.19
C LYS A 65 8.83 -2.13 22.94
N GLU A 66 7.90 -2.87 23.51
CA GLU A 66 8.17 -4.08 24.29
C GLU A 66 8.76 -5.20 23.44
N ASN A 67 8.36 -5.24 22.16
CA ASN A 67 8.90 -6.19 21.19
C ASN A 67 10.15 -5.68 20.44
N GLY A 68 10.69 -4.52 20.82
CA GLY A 68 11.90 -3.96 20.22
C GLY A 68 11.74 -3.51 18.77
N VAL A 69 10.51 -3.22 18.31
CA VAL A 69 10.21 -2.83 16.95
C VAL A 69 10.43 -1.34 16.75
N ASN A 70 11.39 -0.98 15.91
CA ASN A 70 11.69 0.41 15.57
C ASN A 70 10.98 0.90 14.31
N ILE A 71 10.74 0.02 13.36
CA ILE A 71 10.11 0.34 12.06
C ILE A 71 8.90 -0.54 11.88
N VAL A 72 7.75 0.07 11.59
CA VAL A 72 6.51 -0.62 11.23
C VAL A 72 6.23 -0.40 9.75
N VAL A 73 5.97 -1.47 9.01
CA VAL A 73 5.44 -1.40 7.64
C VAL A 73 3.95 -1.73 7.70
N ASP A 74 3.11 -0.70 7.55
CA ASP A 74 1.66 -0.89 7.51
C ASP A 74 1.21 -1.26 6.09
N CYS A 75 0.83 -2.51 5.92
CA CYS A 75 0.28 -3.06 4.69
C CYS A 75 -1.22 -3.32 4.77
N THR A 76 -1.91 -2.80 5.79
CA THR A 76 -3.35 -3.05 6.00
C THR A 76 -4.22 -2.29 5.00
N GLY A 77 -3.75 -1.15 4.49
CA GLY A 77 -4.52 -0.23 3.66
C GLY A 77 -5.66 0.47 4.40
N VAL A 78 -5.75 0.31 5.74
CA VAL A 78 -6.80 0.88 6.59
C VAL A 78 -6.43 2.27 7.09
N PHE A 79 -5.22 2.43 7.64
CA PHE A 79 -4.76 3.67 8.26
C PHE A 79 -4.02 4.53 7.23
N ARG A 80 -4.73 5.32 6.44
CA ARG A 80 -4.12 6.08 5.34
C ARG A 80 -4.05 7.59 5.58
N ASP A 81 -4.74 8.08 6.63
CA ASP A 81 -4.74 9.51 6.97
C ASP A 81 -3.61 9.85 7.96
N PRO A 82 -2.55 10.57 7.52
CA PRO A 82 -1.46 10.96 8.41
C PRO A 82 -1.86 12.07 9.40
N THR A 83 -3.05 12.69 9.21
CA THR A 83 -3.59 13.73 10.10
C THR A 83 -4.46 13.15 11.22
N ALA A 84 -4.85 11.86 11.12
CA ALA A 84 -5.70 11.21 12.09
C ALA A 84 -5.02 11.17 13.46
N PRO A 85 -5.74 11.54 14.55
CA PRO A 85 -5.17 11.57 15.90
C PRO A 85 -4.89 10.15 16.41
N VAL A 86 -4.03 10.05 17.42
CA VAL A 86 -3.64 8.79 18.07
C VAL A 86 -4.84 8.03 18.65
N ASP A 87 -5.77 8.77 19.22
CA ASP A 87 -6.97 8.25 19.90
C ASP A 87 -8.14 7.98 18.93
N SER A 88 -7.89 8.04 17.63
CA SER A 88 -8.91 7.67 16.64
C SER A 88 -9.51 6.29 16.97
N PRO A 89 -10.85 6.17 17.07
CA PRO A 89 -11.51 4.90 17.39
C PRO A 89 -11.20 3.78 16.39
N LYS A 90 -10.95 4.14 15.15
CA LYS A 90 -10.58 3.19 14.09
C LYS A 90 -9.07 2.86 14.08
N GLY A 91 -8.26 3.55 14.89
CA GLY A 91 -6.82 3.52 14.83
C GLY A 91 -6.24 4.55 13.86
N SER A 92 -4.93 4.74 13.89
CA SER A 92 -4.21 5.68 13.02
C SER A 92 -2.75 5.28 12.84
N LEU A 93 -2.07 5.85 11.83
CA LEU A 93 -0.62 5.70 11.65
C LEU A 93 0.15 6.22 12.87
N ARG A 94 -0.36 7.29 13.50
CA ARG A 94 0.24 7.88 14.72
C ARG A 94 0.15 6.95 15.93
N GLY A 95 -0.82 6.02 15.94
CA GLY A 95 -0.91 4.99 16.96
C GLY A 95 0.30 4.06 16.98
N HIS A 96 0.91 3.76 15.84
CA HIS A 96 2.15 2.98 15.78
C HIS A 96 3.33 3.72 16.42
N LEU A 97 3.43 5.04 16.24
CA LEU A 97 4.48 5.85 16.86
C LEU A 97 4.28 5.93 18.38
N GLU A 98 3.03 6.12 18.82
CA GLU A 98 2.68 6.17 20.26
C GLU A 98 3.00 4.88 20.97
N SER A 99 2.79 3.75 20.33
CA SER A 99 3.12 2.42 20.89
C SER A 99 4.61 2.05 20.78
N GLY A 100 5.43 2.96 20.28
CA GLY A 100 6.89 2.91 20.40
C GLY A 100 7.68 2.66 19.13
N ALA A 101 7.05 2.57 17.97
CA ALA A 101 7.76 2.57 16.71
C ALA A 101 8.40 3.95 16.46
N LEU A 102 9.61 3.97 15.90
CA LEU A 102 10.29 5.21 15.52
C LEU A 102 9.84 5.70 14.15
N LYS A 103 9.53 4.78 13.25
CA LYS A 103 9.11 5.06 11.88
C LYS A 103 7.94 4.16 11.47
N VAL A 104 7.06 4.75 10.66
CA VAL A 104 5.95 4.02 10.04
C VAL A 104 6.04 4.19 8.53
N ILE A 105 6.09 3.09 7.80
CA ILE A 105 6.05 3.06 6.34
C ILE A 105 4.69 2.51 5.92
N LEU A 106 3.89 3.34 5.26
CA LEU A 106 2.60 2.95 4.72
C LEU A 106 2.76 2.43 3.29
N SER A 107 2.36 1.19 3.01
CA SER A 107 2.38 0.63 1.65
C SER A 107 1.13 1.01 0.83
N ALA A 108 0.70 2.27 0.97
CA ALA A 108 -0.44 2.86 0.27
C ALA A 108 -0.29 4.38 0.18
N PRO A 109 -0.97 5.07 -0.74
CA PRO A 109 -0.99 6.53 -0.76
C PRO A 109 -1.72 7.09 0.46
N PHE A 110 -1.30 8.26 0.92
CA PHE A 110 -2.06 9.01 1.91
C PHE A 110 -3.45 9.37 1.37
N LYS A 111 -4.42 9.32 2.25
CA LYS A 111 -5.78 9.76 2.00
C LYS A 111 -6.26 10.56 3.20
N ILE A 112 -6.20 11.89 3.09
CA ILE A 112 -6.68 12.80 4.13
C ILE A 112 -8.21 12.85 4.03
N GLU A 113 -8.90 12.56 5.14
CA GLU A 113 -10.37 12.57 5.19
C GLU A 113 -10.91 14.01 5.25
N ASP A 114 -10.22 14.88 5.95
CA ASP A 114 -10.56 16.31 6.08
C ASP A 114 -9.75 17.13 5.07
N ASN A 115 -10.35 17.47 3.94
CA ASN A 115 -9.72 18.22 2.85
C ASN A 115 -9.21 19.64 3.25
N SER A 116 -9.56 20.14 4.45
CA SER A 116 -9.01 21.39 4.97
C SER A 116 -7.59 21.22 5.54
N LYS A 117 -7.14 19.98 5.77
CA LYS A 117 -5.83 19.67 6.33
C LYS A 117 -4.82 19.37 5.23
N ALA A 118 -3.60 19.85 5.43
CA ALA A 118 -2.45 19.51 4.61
C ALA A 118 -1.72 18.26 5.17
N ILE A 119 -0.88 17.65 4.35
CA ILE A 119 0.04 16.60 4.81
C ILE A 119 0.93 17.19 5.91
N PRO A 120 1.01 16.56 7.10
CA PRO A 120 1.84 17.04 8.20
C PRO A 120 3.33 17.07 7.83
N ARG A 121 4.09 17.96 8.48
CA ARG A 121 5.53 18.13 8.21
C ARG A 121 6.37 16.90 8.50
N ASP A 122 5.90 16.01 9.37
CA ASP A 122 6.54 14.75 9.74
C ASP A 122 6.11 13.58 8.84
N ALA A 123 5.29 13.85 7.82
CA ALA A 123 4.83 12.87 6.85
C ALA A 123 5.35 13.20 5.45
N LEU A 124 5.78 12.17 4.70
CA LEU A 124 6.32 12.30 3.35
C LEU A 124 5.80 11.19 2.46
N THR A 125 5.42 11.51 1.23
CA THR A 125 5.30 10.52 0.15
C THR A 125 6.61 10.48 -0.62
N THR A 126 7.23 9.29 -0.70
CA THR A 126 8.49 9.13 -1.42
C THR A 126 8.53 7.85 -2.24
N ILE A 127 9.20 7.93 -3.37
CA ILE A 127 9.49 6.80 -4.28
C ILE A 127 10.99 6.83 -4.53
N GLN A 128 11.66 5.72 -4.24
CA GLN A 128 13.08 5.59 -4.49
C GLN A 128 13.38 5.68 -6.00
N GLY A 129 14.39 6.43 -6.36
CA GLY A 129 14.73 6.77 -7.75
C GLY A 129 13.95 7.96 -8.32
N ILE A 130 13.01 8.54 -7.54
CA ILE A 130 12.21 9.70 -7.95
C ILE A 130 12.49 10.91 -7.07
N ASN A 131 12.25 10.80 -5.75
CA ASN A 131 12.37 11.92 -4.80
C ASN A 131 12.87 11.48 -3.41
N GLU A 132 13.67 10.44 -3.33
CA GLU A 132 14.22 9.95 -2.06
C GLU A 132 15.08 10.98 -1.32
N GLU A 133 15.67 11.93 -2.02
CA GLU A 133 16.43 13.02 -1.43
C GLU A 133 15.58 13.99 -0.60
N ALA A 134 14.26 13.97 -0.77
CA ALA A 134 13.34 14.72 0.08
C ALA A 134 13.21 14.13 1.49
N TYR A 135 13.62 12.87 1.69
CA TYR A 135 13.54 12.22 3.00
C TYR A 135 14.54 12.80 3.99
N ARG A 136 14.04 13.20 5.16
CA ARG A 136 14.84 13.66 6.29
C ARG A 136 14.59 12.76 7.49
N PRO A 137 15.58 11.94 7.92
CA PRO A 137 15.39 10.96 8.99
C PRO A 137 15.01 11.56 10.34
N ASP A 138 15.44 12.76 10.62
CA ASP A 138 15.16 13.52 11.86
C ASP A 138 13.76 14.15 11.86
N GLN A 139 13.16 14.33 10.70
CA GLN A 139 11.87 14.99 10.55
C GLN A 139 10.74 14.01 10.22
N HIS A 140 10.95 13.14 9.22
CA HIS A 140 9.89 12.31 8.67
C HIS A 140 9.75 10.99 9.43
N ASN A 141 8.65 10.84 10.16
CA ASN A 141 8.33 9.64 10.92
C ASN A 141 7.24 8.79 10.28
N ILE A 142 6.43 9.38 9.39
CA ILE A 142 5.37 8.69 8.64
C ILE A 142 5.68 8.81 7.15
N ILE A 143 5.94 7.68 6.50
CA ILE A 143 6.35 7.63 5.11
C ILE A 143 5.31 6.85 4.30
N SER A 144 4.77 7.45 3.24
CA SER A 144 3.97 6.74 2.25
C SER A 144 4.86 6.30 1.09
N ALA A 145 4.81 5.02 0.74
CA ALA A 145 5.46 4.45 -0.43
C ALA A 145 4.62 4.63 -1.72
N ALA A 146 3.68 5.58 -1.73
CA ALA A 146 2.77 5.86 -2.83
C ALA A 146 1.86 4.65 -3.22
N SER A 147 1.53 4.51 -4.50
CA SER A 147 0.76 3.38 -5.03
C SER A 147 1.49 2.72 -6.19
N CYS A 148 1.07 1.51 -6.55
CA CYS A 148 1.61 0.79 -7.71
C CYS A 148 1.54 1.62 -8.99
N THR A 149 0.39 2.22 -9.27
CA THR A 149 0.19 3.08 -10.46
C THR A 149 1.03 4.34 -10.39
N THR A 150 1.03 5.04 -9.24
CA THR A 150 1.83 6.26 -9.05
C THR A 150 3.33 5.97 -9.22
N THR A 151 3.82 4.87 -8.67
CA THR A 151 5.23 4.48 -8.81
C THR A 151 5.60 4.25 -10.27
N CYS A 152 4.81 3.45 -11.01
CA CYS A 152 5.04 3.21 -12.42
C CYS A 152 5.01 4.52 -13.25
N LEU A 153 3.98 5.34 -13.03
CA LEU A 153 3.78 6.60 -13.74
C LEU A 153 4.91 7.60 -13.46
N ALA A 154 5.39 7.68 -12.21
CA ALA A 154 6.46 8.59 -11.82
C ALA A 154 7.75 8.36 -12.60
N PHE A 155 8.14 7.10 -12.82
CA PHE A 155 9.30 6.78 -13.64
C PHE A 155 9.11 7.17 -15.12
N MET A 156 7.92 6.97 -15.68
CA MET A 156 7.62 7.37 -17.05
C MET A 156 7.69 8.89 -17.21
N VAL A 157 7.05 9.63 -16.32
CA VAL A 157 7.00 11.09 -16.35
C VAL A 157 8.38 11.71 -16.05
N LYS A 158 9.15 11.14 -15.10
CA LYS A 158 10.50 11.61 -14.80
C LYS A 158 11.40 11.61 -16.02
N VAL A 159 11.38 10.54 -16.82
CA VAL A 159 12.17 10.46 -18.07
C VAL A 159 11.79 11.57 -19.04
N LEU A 160 10.48 11.87 -19.18
CA LEU A 160 10.00 12.96 -20.04
C LEU A 160 10.45 14.33 -19.53
N LEU A 161 10.33 14.57 -18.22
CA LEU A 161 10.78 15.83 -17.61
C LEU A 161 12.27 16.05 -17.71
N GLU A 162 13.08 15.00 -17.51
CA GLU A 162 14.53 15.07 -17.64
C GLU A 162 14.98 15.34 -19.09
N HIS A 163 14.23 14.85 -20.07
CA HIS A 163 14.61 14.99 -21.47
C HIS A 163 14.07 16.28 -22.11
N PHE A 164 12.84 16.67 -21.81
CA PHE A 164 12.16 17.80 -22.45
C PHE A 164 12.02 19.02 -21.56
N GLY A 165 12.13 18.87 -20.23
CA GLY A 165 11.68 19.88 -19.26
C GLY A 165 10.15 19.89 -19.09
N PRO A 166 9.62 20.67 -18.13
CA PRO A 166 8.18 20.75 -17.90
C PRO A 166 7.46 21.66 -18.91
N GLU A 167 8.08 22.72 -19.44
CA GLU A 167 7.41 23.75 -20.23
C GLU A 167 6.78 23.25 -21.54
N PRO A 168 7.37 22.28 -22.29
CA PRO A 168 6.75 21.78 -23.51
C PRO A 168 5.56 20.86 -23.28
N ILE A 169 5.36 20.38 -22.04
CA ILE A 169 4.28 19.44 -21.72
C ILE A 169 3.05 20.24 -21.33
N LEU A 170 2.10 20.38 -22.26
CA LEU A 170 0.89 21.17 -22.06
C LEU A 170 -0.19 20.39 -21.31
N SER A 171 -0.32 19.10 -21.57
CA SER A 171 -1.28 18.22 -20.93
C SER A 171 -0.81 16.78 -21.04
N ALA A 172 -1.32 15.93 -20.15
CA ALA A 172 -1.10 14.50 -20.18
C ALA A 172 -2.40 13.73 -19.86
N SER A 173 -2.51 12.54 -20.41
CA SER A 173 -3.59 11.63 -20.03
C SER A 173 -3.03 10.24 -19.79
N MET A 174 -3.55 9.56 -18.78
CA MET A 174 -3.11 8.22 -18.41
C MET A 174 -4.30 7.30 -18.22
N VAL A 175 -4.16 6.08 -18.73
CA VAL A 175 -5.06 4.98 -18.41
C VAL A 175 -4.27 3.84 -17.79
N THR A 176 -4.71 3.34 -16.64
CA THR A 176 -4.19 2.09 -16.07
C THR A 176 -5.17 0.95 -16.31
N VAL A 177 -4.72 -0.08 -17.01
CA VAL A 177 -5.42 -1.36 -17.15
C VAL A 177 -4.88 -2.27 -16.06
N HIS A 178 -5.67 -2.52 -15.01
CA HIS A 178 -5.19 -3.06 -13.75
C HIS A 178 -5.88 -4.37 -13.38
N GLY A 179 -5.12 -5.32 -12.89
CA GLY A 179 -5.65 -6.57 -12.33
C GLY A 179 -6.61 -6.35 -11.18
N THR A 180 -7.37 -7.38 -10.86
CA THR A 180 -8.32 -7.40 -9.75
C THR A 180 -7.63 -7.12 -8.43
N THR A 181 -8.25 -6.32 -7.57
CA THR A 181 -7.83 -6.09 -6.19
C THR A 181 -8.96 -6.43 -5.24
N GLY A 182 -8.69 -6.49 -3.94
CA GLY A 182 -9.69 -6.80 -2.91
C GLY A 182 -10.88 -5.83 -2.83
N THR A 183 -10.92 -4.79 -3.65
CA THR A 183 -12.07 -3.87 -3.76
C THR A 183 -13.08 -4.26 -4.83
N GLN A 184 -12.75 -5.22 -5.71
CA GLN A 184 -13.66 -5.76 -6.69
C GLN A 184 -14.45 -6.92 -6.11
N GLU A 185 -15.72 -7.01 -6.49
CA GLU A 185 -16.61 -8.10 -6.06
C GLU A 185 -16.50 -9.28 -7.02
N ILE A 186 -16.56 -10.49 -6.48
CA ILE A 186 -16.59 -11.73 -7.28
C ILE A 186 -17.95 -11.93 -7.95
N LEU A 187 -19.02 -11.63 -7.23
CA LEU A 187 -20.41 -11.64 -7.69
C LEU A 187 -21.02 -10.24 -7.49
N ASP A 188 -22.08 -9.93 -8.23
CA ASP A 188 -22.82 -8.69 -8.04
C ASP A 188 -23.28 -8.55 -6.59
N GLN A 189 -22.99 -7.42 -5.97
CA GLN A 189 -23.36 -7.09 -4.60
C GLN A 189 -24.26 -5.86 -4.56
N LEU A 190 -25.09 -5.77 -3.54
CA LEU A 190 -25.77 -4.52 -3.24
C LEU A 190 -24.73 -3.48 -2.77
N PRO A 191 -24.85 -2.24 -3.24
CA PRO A 191 -23.97 -1.18 -2.78
C PRO A 191 -24.14 -0.95 -1.27
N LYS A 192 -23.04 -0.65 -0.58
CA LYS A 192 -23.11 -0.19 0.82
C LYS A 192 -23.78 1.18 0.85
N ASP A 193 -24.47 1.47 1.94
CA ASP A 193 -25.06 2.80 2.16
C ASP A 193 -24.01 3.89 1.99
N GLY A 194 -24.32 4.90 1.17
CA GLY A 194 -23.41 5.99 0.85
C GLY A 194 -22.32 5.65 -0.17
N ALA A 195 -22.46 4.58 -0.94
CA ALA A 195 -21.53 4.25 -2.00
C ALA A 195 -21.61 5.24 -3.17
N ASP A 196 -20.52 5.95 -3.44
CA ASP A 196 -20.42 6.94 -4.52
C ASP A 196 -20.25 6.30 -5.90
N ASP A 197 -19.67 5.11 -5.98
CA ASP A 197 -19.32 4.44 -7.24
C ASP A 197 -19.95 3.04 -7.30
N LEU A 198 -21.11 2.95 -7.91
CA LEU A 198 -21.87 1.70 -8.05
C LEU A 198 -21.20 0.67 -8.97
N ARG A 199 -20.23 1.08 -9.79
CA ARG A 199 -19.49 0.17 -10.69
C ARG A 199 -18.69 -0.87 -9.90
N LYS A 200 -18.22 -0.50 -8.70
CA LYS A 200 -17.45 -1.38 -7.80
C LYS A 200 -18.23 -2.57 -7.27
N ASN A 201 -19.57 -2.50 -7.32
CA ASN A 201 -20.46 -3.56 -6.85
C ASN A 201 -20.78 -4.62 -7.91
N ARG A 202 -20.24 -4.47 -9.11
CA ARG A 202 -20.41 -5.42 -10.20
C ARG A 202 -19.33 -6.49 -10.16
N SER A 203 -19.71 -7.71 -10.56
CA SER A 203 -18.80 -8.83 -10.66
C SER A 203 -17.64 -8.52 -11.60
N ILE A 204 -16.42 -8.84 -11.16
CA ILE A 204 -15.21 -8.71 -11.99
C ILE A 204 -15.08 -9.85 -12.98
N PHE A 205 -15.74 -10.99 -12.77
CA PHE A 205 -15.66 -12.13 -13.68
C PHE A 205 -16.18 -11.78 -15.08
N ASN A 206 -15.33 -11.98 -16.08
CA ASN A 206 -15.60 -11.68 -17.49
C ASN A 206 -16.10 -10.25 -17.74
N ASN A 207 -15.67 -9.31 -16.91
CA ASN A 207 -16.11 -7.93 -16.98
C ASN A 207 -14.93 -6.96 -16.98
N ILE A 208 -15.17 -5.76 -17.54
CA ILE A 208 -14.24 -4.64 -17.54
C ILE A 208 -14.89 -3.52 -16.76
N ILE A 209 -14.28 -3.13 -15.64
CA ILE A 209 -14.89 -2.16 -14.72
C ILE A 209 -14.06 -0.88 -14.71
N LEU A 210 -14.66 0.22 -15.16
CA LEU A 210 -14.08 1.55 -15.02
C LEU A 210 -14.12 1.99 -13.56
N THR A 211 -13.02 2.53 -13.06
CA THR A 211 -12.92 3.10 -11.72
C THR A 211 -12.14 4.41 -11.75
N THR A 212 -12.25 5.18 -10.69
CA THR A 212 -11.41 6.37 -10.50
C THR A 212 -10.03 6.00 -9.99
N THR A 213 -9.06 6.86 -10.21
CA THR A 213 -7.71 6.75 -9.66
C THR A 213 -7.22 8.10 -9.17
N GLY A 214 -6.56 8.12 -8.01
CA GLY A 214 -5.86 9.30 -7.47
C GLY A 214 -4.38 9.36 -7.89
N ALA A 215 -4.00 8.67 -8.97
CA ALA A 215 -2.60 8.58 -9.36
C ALA A 215 -2.02 9.91 -9.83
N ALA A 216 -2.81 10.77 -10.49
CA ALA A 216 -2.37 12.09 -10.92
C ALA A 216 -2.09 13.01 -9.72
N ASP A 217 -3.00 13.03 -8.73
CA ASP A 217 -2.82 13.82 -7.51
C ASP A 217 -1.60 13.34 -6.72
N ALA A 218 -1.46 12.03 -6.56
CA ALA A 218 -0.33 11.43 -5.86
C ALA A 218 1.00 11.65 -6.59
N LEU A 219 0.99 11.72 -7.92
CA LEU A 219 2.17 12.02 -8.72
C LEU A 219 2.72 13.41 -8.44
N SER A 220 1.86 14.41 -8.27
CA SER A 220 2.26 15.79 -7.95
C SER A 220 2.95 15.92 -6.58
N LEU A 221 2.80 14.93 -5.69
CA LEU A 221 3.48 14.91 -4.40
C LEU A 221 4.94 14.47 -4.51
N VAL A 222 5.27 13.71 -5.54
CA VAL A 222 6.62 13.17 -5.76
C VAL A 222 7.36 13.83 -6.92
N LEU A 223 6.62 14.44 -7.86
CA LEU A 223 7.11 15.26 -8.98
C LEU A 223 6.33 16.59 -9.01
N PRO A 224 6.73 17.58 -8.20
CA PRO A 224 5.99 18.84 -8.10
C PRO A 224 5.91 19.64 -9.41
N GLU A 225 6.81 19.39 -10.34
CA GLU A 225 6.90 20.06 -11.65
C GLU A 225 5.67 19.84 -12.52
N ILE A 226 4.90 18.79 -12.23
CA ILE A 226 3.68 18.49 -13.02
C ILE A 226 2.42 19.21 -12.52
N LYS A 227 2.49 19.99 -11.44
CA LYS A 227 1.30 20.62 -10.83
C LYS A 227 0.52 21.52 -11.78
N ASP A 228 1.23 22.17 -12.69
CA ASP A 228 0.64 23.09 -13.66
C ASP A 228 0.30 22.42 -15.00
N ILE A 229 0.56 21.12 -15.11
CA ILE A 229 0.22 20.32 -16.28
C ILE A 229 -1.20 19.78 -16.09
N GLY A 230 -2.08 20.00 -17.04
CA GLY A 230 -3.41 19.37 -17.07
C GLY A 230 -3.29 17.86 -17.19
N PHE A 231 -3.63 17.10 -16.13
CA PHE A 231 -3.44 15.66 -16.08
C PHE A 231 -4.76 14.93 -15.85
N ALA A 232 -5.20 14.15 -16.86
CA ALA A 232 -6.34 13.25 -16.75
C ALA A 232 -5.89 11.83 -16.44
N ALA A 233 -6.54 11.16 -15.50
CA ALA A 233 -6.20 9.80 -15.11
C ALA A 233 -7.44 8.93 -14.95
N GLU A 234 -7.45 7.79 -15.62
CA GLU A 234 -8.52 6.80 -15.61
C GLU A 234 -7.98 5.42 -15.19
N SER A 235 -8.83 4.60 -14.62
CA SER A 235 -8.50 3.23 -14.22
C SER A 235 -9.51 2.24 -14.75
N VAL A 236 -9.01 1.16 -15.31
CA VAL A 236 -9.80 0.04 -15.82
C VAL A 236 -9.40 -1.22 -15.08
N ARG A 237 -10.35 -1.89 -14.44
CA ARG A 237 -10.14 -3.18 -13.79
C ARG A 237 -10.50 -4.31 -14.72
N ILE A 238 -9.65 -5.31 -14.79
CA ILE A 238 -9.80 -6.50 -15.63
C ILE A 238 -9.71 -7.78 -14.79
N PRO A 239 -10.30 -8.89 -15.24
CA PRO A 239 -10.32 -10.16 -14.47
C PRO A 239 -9.00 -10.93 -14.57
N THR A 240 -7.92 -10.31 -14.12
CA THR A 240 -6.61 -10.93 -13.97
C THR A 240 -6.15 -10.83 -12.52
N ASN A 241 -5.42 -11.83 -12.04
CA ASN A 241 -5.01 -11.89 -10.64
C ASN A 241 -3.89 -10.90 -10.31
N THR A 242 -3.08 -10.51 -11.29
CA THR A 242 -1.88 -9.71 -11.06
C THR A 242 -1.49 -8.93 -12.31
N GLY A 243 -0.66 -7.91 -12.10
CA GLY A 243 -0.13 -7.07 -13.15
C GLY A 243 -1.03 -5.90 -13.52
N SER A 244 -0.42 -4.90 -14.12
CA SER A 244 -1.11 -3.75 -14.70
C SER A 244 -0.28 -3.15 -15.84
N ILE A 245 -0.97 -2.46 -16.74
CA ILE A 245 -0.36 -1.69 -17.81
C ILE A 245 -0.74 -0.24 -17.60
N VAL A 246 0.23 0.66 -17.63
CA VAL A 246 0.00 2.11 -17.67
C VAL A 246 0.27 2.60 -19.09
N ILE A 247 -0.67 3.33 -19.64
CA ILE A 247 -0.59 3.99 -20.95
C ILE A 247 -0.59 5.49 -20.67
N LEU A 248 0.45 6.18 -21.08
CA LEU A 248 0.65 7.62 -20.94
C LEU A 248 0.72 8.27 -22.32
#